data_dc1cc3e8cedf443886ec92c83655b28b
#
_entry.id   dc1cc3e8cedf443886ec92c83655b28b
#
_cell.length_a   1.000
_cell.length_b   1.000
_cell.length_c   1.000
_cell.angle_alpha   90.00
_cell.angle_beta   90.00
_cell.angle_gamma   90.00
#
_symmetry.space_group_name_H-M   'P 1'
#
loop_
_entity.id
_entity.type
_entity.pdbx_description
1 polymer ?
#
loop_
_entity_poly.entity_id
_entity_poly.type
_entity_poly.pdbx_seq_one_letter_code
_entity_poly.pdbx_strand_id
1 'polypeptide(L)'
;MITKRIIPCLDVKNGRVVKGVNFAGLQDMADPVEMARYYNASGADELVFYDITASVEGRGLFTDILREVASQIFIPLTVGGGINTLDDFDQVLKCGADKVSVNSGAIRNPGLIPAAAQKYGNQCVVLSADIKRVDGRFMLFAKGGRENTGMDALDWLEQGVKNGAGELVVNSIDTDGVKNGFDLELLDAVAARCAVPIIASGGAGKREDFLELFHNHPAVDAGLAASIFHTKQVEINDLKRYLRANGVEMRV
;
A
#
# COMPACT_ATOMS: atom_id res chain seq x y z
N MET A 1 2.99 -14.24 -18.97
CA MET A 1 2.51 -14.14 -17.57
C MET A 1 2.96 -12.80 -17.03
N ILE A 2 2.15 -12.14 -16.20
CA ILE A 2 2.55 -10.87 -15.53
C ILE A 2 3.37 -11.24 -14.29
N THR A 3 4.53 -10.62 -14.11
CA THR A 3 5.37 -10.85 -12.92
C THR A 3 4.72 -10.28 -11.67
N LYS A 4 4.84 -10.98 -10.55
CA LYS A 4 4.41 -10.50 -9.23
C LYS A 4 5.39 -9.47 -8.69
N ARG A 5 4.90 -8.53 -7.85
CA ARG A 5 5.69 -7.43 -7.30
C ARG A 5 5.89 -7.60 -5.78
N ILE A 6 7.09 -7.28 -5.32
CA ILE A 6 7.42 -7.16 -3.89
C ILE A 6 7.61 -5.68 -3.58
N ILE A 7 6.79 -5.17 -2.68
CA ILE A 7 6.66 -3.73 -2.41
C ILE A 7 6.96 -3.45 -0.93
N PRO A 8 8.10 -2.85 -0.58
CA PRO A 8 8.30 -2.29 0.76
C PRO A 8 7.46 -1.03 0.96
N CYS A 9 6.98 -0.82 2.20
CA CYS A 9 6.23 0.36 2.60
C CYS A 9 7.01 1.17 3.63
N LEU A 10 7.17 2.47 3.41
CA LEU A 10 7.71 3.43 4.36
C LEU A 10 6.55 4.16 5.05
N ASP A 11 6.23 3.77 6.28
CA ASP A 11 5.32 4.51 7.15
C ASP A 11 6.08 5.67 7.80
N VAL A 12 5.78 6.91 7.40
CA VAL A 12 6.52 8.10 7.83
C VAL A 12 5.69 8.91 8.82
N LYS A 13 6.32 9.26 9.94
CA LYS A 13 5.80 10.16 10.96
C LYS A 13 6.88 11.16 11.36
N ASN A 14 6.55 12.46 11.38
CA ASN A 14 7.50 13.52 11.73
C ASN A 14 8.82 13.44 10.94
N GLY A 15 8.75 13.06 9.66
CA GLY A 15 9.92 12.93 8.80
C GLY A 15 10.79 11.71 9.05
N ARG A 16 10.38 10.76 9.88
CA ARG A 16 11.10 9.52 10.19
C ARG A 16 10.27 8.30 9.82
N VAL A 17 10.92 7.25 9.33
CA VAL A 17 10.25 5.96 9.14
C VAL A 17 9.98 5.34 10.50
N VAL A 18 8.74 4.92 10.72
CA VAL A 18 8.29 4.32 11.96
C VAL A 18 7.64 2.97 11.71
N LYS A 19 7.55 2.14 12.74
CA LYS A 19 6.82 0.88 12.70
C LYS A 19 6.09 0.62 14.01
N GLY A 20 4.87 0.10 13.90
CA GLY A 20 4.03 -0.33 15.02
C GLY A 20 3.37 -1.68 14.73
N VAL A 21 2.54 -2.13 15.69
CA VAL A 21 1.66 -3.29 15.55
C VAL A 21 0.23 -2.78 15.63
N ASN A 22 -0.65 -3.20 14.72
CA ASN A 22 -2.03 -2.73 14.61
C ASN A 22 -2.15 -1.19 14.70
N PHE A 23 -1.26 -0.49 13.98
CA PHE A 23 -1.15 0.99 13.97
C PHE A 23 -0.85 1.64 15.33
N ALA A 24 -0.36 0.89 16.32
CA ALA A 24 -0.01 1.38 17.66
C ALA A 24 1.45 1.09 18.04
N GLY A 25 1.96 1.74 19.09
CA GLY A 25 3.30 1.47 19.61
C GLY A 25 4.44 1.81 18.66
N LEU A 26 4.32 2.92 17.89
CA LEU A 26 5.28 3.32 16.86
C LEU A 26 6.70 3.52 17.40
N GLN A 27 7.67 2.84 16.78
CA GLN A 27 9.10 2.97 17.03
C GLN A 27 9.77 3.62 15.81
N ASP A 28 10.75 4.50 16.07
CA ASP A 28 11.60 5.08 15.03
C ASP A 28 12.52 3.99 14.44
N MET A 29 12.54 3.86 13.14
CA MET A 29 13.34 2.85 12.43
C MET A 29 14.57 3.46 11.74
N ALA A 30 14.36 4.49 10.89
CA ALA A 30 15.43 5.04 10.07
C ALA A 30 15.03 6.35 9.37
N ASP A 31 16.01 6.90 8.64
CA ASP A 31 15.80 7.97 7.66
C ASP A 31 15.08 7.43 6.40
N PRO A 32 14.02 8.09 5.92
CA PRO A 32 13.25 7.62 4.76
C PRO A 32 14.06 7.61 3.45
N VAL A 33 15.00 8.53 3.28
CA VAL A 33 15.84 8.63 2.07
C VAL A 33 16.84 7.48 2.03
N GLU A 34 17.48 7.18 3.16
CA GLU A 34 18.42 6.04 3.26
C GLU A 34 17.69 4.72 3.04
N MET A 35 16.48 4.55 3.59
CA MET A 35 15.69 3.34 3.36
C MET A 35 15.23 3.21 1.92
N ALA A 36 14.84 4.30 1.28
CA ALA A 36 14.46 4.28 -0.14
C ALA A 36 15.63 3.84 -1.03
N ARG A 37 16.85 4.38 -0.81
CA ARG A 37 18.07 3.92 -1.50
C ARG A 37 18.33 2.43 -1.29
N TYR A 38 18.20 1.98 -0.05
CA TYR A 38 18.40 0.58 0.29
C TYR A 38 17.41 -0.32 -0.48
N TYR A 39 16.11 0.01 -0.50
CA TYR A 39 15.11 -0.79 -1.20
C TYR A 39 15.26 -0.76 -2.71
N ASN A 40 15.62 0.40 -3.29
CA ASN A 40 15.94 0.49 -4.71
C ASN A 40 17.12 -0.44 -5.07
N ALA A 41 18.17 -0.47 -4.25
CA ALA A 41 19.33 -1.36 -4.45
C ALA A 41 19.03 -2.84 -4.14
N SER A 42 18.07 -3.13 -3.26
CA SER A 42 17.68 -4.48 -2.85
C SER A 42 16.72 -5.17 -3.82
N GLY A 43 16.41 -4.55 -4.98
CA GLY A 43 15.58 -5.15 -6.00
C GLY A 43 14.08 -5.11 -5.71
N ALA A 44 13.60 -4.15 -4.91
CA ALA A 44 12.18 -3.87 -4.78
C ALA A 44 11.57 -3.53 -6.15
N ASP A 45 10.33 -3.94 -6.41
CA ASP A 45 9.66 -3.67 -7.68
C ASP A 45 8.97 -2.31 -7.71
N GLU A 46 8.63 -1.79 -6.55
CA GLU A 46 7.96 -0.51 -6.30
C GLU A 46 8.23 -0.11 -4.85
N LEU A 47 8.10 1.17 -4.52
CA LEU A 47 8.16 1.68 -3.15
C LEU A 47 6.86 2.41 -2.81
N VAL A 48 6.31 2.15 -1.64
CA VAL A 48 5.18 2.90 -1.08
C VAL A 48 5.69 3.82 0.04
N PHE A 49 5.27 5.08 0.00
CA PHE A 49 5.54 6.09 1.01
C PHE A 49 4.22 6.60 1.58
N TYR A 50 3.95 6.32 2.84
CA TYR A 50 2.76 6.81 3.55
C TYR A 50 3.14 7.80 4.66
N ASP A 51 2.62 9.04 4.58
CA ASP A 51 2.58 9.95 5.72
C ASP A 51 1.38 9.56 6.60
N ILE A 52 1.65 8.75 7.63
CA ILE A 52 0.59 8.13 8.44
C ILE A 52 -0.08 9.09 9.43
N THR A 53 0.40 10.32 9.58
CA THR A 53 -0.16 11.32 10.49
C THR A 53 -0.82 12.50 9.78
N ALA A 54 -0.52 12.75 8.52
CA ALA A 54 -1.05 13.90 7.77
C ALA A 54 -2.59 13.98 7.80
N SER A 55 -3.28 12.87 7.58
CA SER A 55 -4.76 12.82 7.62
C SER A 55 -5.35 13.08 9.01
N VAL A 56 -4.64 12.71 10.07
CA VAL A 56 -5.08 12.89 11.47
C VAL A 56 -4.79 14.30 11.95
N GLU A 57 -3.63 14.85 11.56
CA GLU A 57 -3.16 16.17 11.96
C GLU A 57 -3.73 17.28 11.08
N GLY A 58 -4.39 16.95 9.97
CA GLY A 58 -4.98 17.92 9.03
C GLY A 58 -3.94 18.80 8.34
N ARG A 59 -2.69 18.34 8.20
CA ARG A 59 -1.60 19.02 7.52
C ARG A 59 -1.31 18.43 6.13
N GLY A 60 -0.58 19.16 5.32
CA GLY A 60 -0.02 18.66 4.06
C GLY A 60 1.10 17.63 4.27
N LEU A 61 1.43 16.89 3.22
CA LEU A 61 2.54 15.93 3.17
C LEU A 61 3.91 16.60 3.36
N PHE A 62 4.89 15.82 3.78
CA PHE A 62 6.31 16.22 3.82
C PHE A 62 6.91 16.25 2.41
N THR A 63 6.58 17.30 1.63
CA THR A 63 6.96 17.41 0.22
C THR A 63 8.47 17.46 -0.01
N ASP A 64 9.24 18.03 0.90
CA ASP A 64 10.70 18.13 0.77
C ASP A 64 11.34 16.75 0.91
N ILE A 65 10.93 15.98 1.92
CA ILE A 65 11.40 14.60 2.12
C ILE A 65 10.96 13.74 0.93
N LEU A 66 9.74 13.93 0.42
CA LEU A 66 9.24 13.20 -0.73
C LEU A 66 10.09 13.46 -1.99
N ARG A 67 10.45 14.72 -2.27
CA ARG A 67 11.36 15.05 -3.40
C ARG A 67 12.73 14.40 -3.23
N GLU A 68 13.26 14.41 -2.02
CA GLU A 68 14.54 13.79 -1.74
C GLU A 68 14.48 12.27 -1.96
N VAL A 69 13.46 11.59 -1.43
CA VAL A 69 13.21 10.16 -1.68
C VAL A 69 13.10 9.88 -3.17
N ALA A 70 12.24 10.60 -3.90
CA ALA A 70 12.01 10.41 -5.33
C ALA A 70 13.29 10.60 -6.17
N SER A 71 14.19 11.51 -5.75
CA SER A 71 15.45 11.74 -6.45
C SER A 71 16.47 10.60 -6.31
N GLN A 72 16.26 9.68 -5.37
CA GLN A 72 17.23 8.62 -5.04
C GLN A 72 16.84 7.24 -5.55
N ILE A 73 15.63 7.09 -6.13
CA ILE A 73 15.12 5.80 -6.58
C ILE A 73 14.75 5.84 -8.06
N PHE A 74 14.80 4.66 -8.72
CA PHE A 74 14.45 4.46 -10.13
C PHE A 74 13.31 3.43 -10.29
N ILE A 75 12.77 2.94 -9.18
CA ILE A 75 11.57 2.09 -9.13
C ILE A 75 10.33 2.98 -8.96
N PRO A 76 9.14 2.54 -9.41
CA PRO A 76 7.91 3.30 -9.23
C PRO A 76 7.67 3.67 -7.76
N LEU A 77 7.20 4.90 -7.52
CA LEU A 77 6.90 5.45 -6.22
C LEU A 77 5.41 5.74 -6.09
N THR A 78 4.75 5.02 -5.17
CA THR A 78 3.37 5.30 -4.76
C THR A 78 3.37 6.10 -3.46
N VAL A 79 2.66 7.21 -3.43
CA VAL A 79 2.62 8.12 -2.26
C VAL A 79 1.20 8.30 -1.76
N GLY A 80 1.02 8.24 -0.45
CA GLY A 80 -0.27 8.48 0.20
C GLY A 80 -0.16 9.12 1.58
N GLY A 81 -1.31 9.33 2.19
CA GLY A 81 -1.45 10.05 3.46
C GLY A 81 -1.77 11.52 3.24
N GLY A 82 -2.85 12.02 3.87
CA GLY A 82 -3.25 13.42 3.78
C GLY A 82 -3.79 13.93 2.44
N ILE A 83 -3.98 13.07 1.46
CA ILE A 83 -4.47 13.42 0.11
C ILE A 83 -5.99 13.62 0.16
N ASN A 84 -6.47 14.83 -0.12
CA ASN A 84 -7.88 15.21 -0.01
C ASN A 84 -8.43 15.93 -1.26
N THR A 85 -7.56 16.52 -2.06
CA THR A 85 -7.90 17.36 -3.20
C THR A 85 -7.09 17.01 -4.43
N LEU A 86 -7.50 17.51 -5.60
CA LEU A 86 -6.69 17.40 -6.82
C LEU A 86 -5.38 18.19 -6.73
N ASP A 87 -5.34 19.26 -5.93
CA ASP A 87 -4.11 20.01 -5.72
C ASP A 87 -3.09 19.19 -4.92
N ASP A 88 -3.55 18.38 -3.95
CA ASP A 88 -2.68 17.42 -3.25
C ASP A 88 -2.09 16.38 -4.22
N PHE A 89 -2.93 15.84 -5.14
CA PHE A 89 -2.46 14.97 -6.21
C PHE A 89 -1.37 15.62 -7.06
N ASP A 90 -1.63 16.86 -7.50
CA ASP A 90 -0.70 17.61 -8.34
C ASP A 90 0.63 17.87 -7.65
N GLN A 91 0.59 18.22 -6.36
CA GLN A 91 1.80 18.41 -5.54
C GLN A 91 2.63 17.14 -5.43
N VAL A 92 1.99 16.01 -5.14
CA VAL A 92 2.64 14.71 -4.95
C VAL A 92 3.29 14.22 -6.25
N LEU A 93 2.57 14.30 -7.38
CA LEU A 93 3.11 13.93 -8.69
C LEU A 93 4.28 14.85 -9.11
N LYS A 94 4.20 16.16 -8.83
CA LYS A 94 5.29 17.11 -9.07
C LYS A 94 6.51 16.89 -8.17
N CYS A 95 6.34 16.22 -7.03
CA CYS A 95 7.44 15.82 -6.17
C CYS A 95 8.16 14.55 -6.67
N GLY A 96 7.64 13.88 -7.72
CA GLY A 96 8.26 12.70 -8.32
C GLY A 96 7.56 11.38 -8.04
N ALA A 97 6.34 11.39 -7.47
CA ALA A 97 5.54 10.17 -7.37
C ALA A 97 4.99 9.75 -8.74
N ASP A 98 4.92 8.44 -8.97
CA ASP A 98 4.29 7.86 -10.17
C ASP A 98 2.80 7.59 -9.94
N LYS A 99 2.41 7.28 -8.70
CA LYS A 99 1.04 7.00 -8.30
C LYS A 99 0.69 7.69 -6.99
N VAL A 100 -0.58 7.97 -6.81
CA VAL A 100 -1.12 8.60 -5.60
C VAL A 100 -2.16 7.69 -4.96
N SER A 101 -1.93 7.35 -3.69
CA SER A 101 -2.80 6.49 -2.91
C SER A 101 -3.76 7.30 -2.04
N VAL A 102 -5.05 7.03 -2.18
CA VAL A 102 -6.12 7.71 -1.44
C VAL A 102 -6.93 6.71 -0.62
N ASN A 103 -7.31 7.09 0.60
CA ASN A 103 -8.23 6.37 1.47
C ASN A 103 -9.21 7.37 2.10
N SER A 104 -8.93 7.92 3.27
CA SER A 104 -9.86 8.81 4.01
C SER A 104 -10.29 10.04 3.22
N GLY A 105 -9.45 10.58 2.33
CA GLY A 105 -9.81 11.68 1.42
C GLY A 105 -10.90 11.28 0.43
N ALA A 106 -10.79 10.10 -0.17
CA ALA A 106 -11.79 9.54 -1.07
C ALA A 106 -13.10 9.17 -0.34
N ILE A 107 -13.01 8.66 0.90
CA ILE A 107 -14.20 8.37 1.72
C ILE A 107 -15.00 9.67 1.98
N ARG A 108 -14.32 10.77 2.31
CA ARG A 108 -14.97 12.07 2.53
C ARG A 108 -15.51 12.70 1.24
N ASN A 109 -14.80 12.50 0.12
CA ASN A 109 -15.16 13.03 -1.18
C ASN A 109 -14.95 11.95 -2.26
N PRO A 110 -15.94 11.10 -2.52
CA PRO A 110 -15.85 10.06 -3.56
C PRO A 110 -15.60 10.61 -4.97
N GLY A 111 -15.95 11.89 -5.22
CA GLY A 111 -15.67 12.58 -6.47
C GLY A 111 -14.17 12.81 -6.76
N LEU A 112 -13.30 12.65 -5.76
CA LEU A 112 -11.85 12.78 -5.92
C LEU A 112 -11.29 11.72 -6.87
N ILE A 113 -11.76 10.46 -6.78
CA ILE A 113 -11.29 9.34 -7.61
C ILE A 113 -11.54 9.63 -9.10
N PRO A 114 -12.79 9.87 -9.57
CA PRO A 114 -13.03 10.11 -10.99
C PRO A 114 -12.39 11.41 -11.49
N ALA A 115 -12.30 12.44 -10.67
CA ALA A 115 -11.63 13.69 -11.05
C ALA A 115 -10.11 13.48 -11.23
N ALA A 116 -9.47 12.73 -10.36
CA ALA A 116 -8.05 12.37 -10.48
C ALA A 116 -7.81 11.46 -11.69
N ALA A 117 -8.65 10.42 -11.89
CA ALA A 117 -8.55 9.51 -13.02
C ALA A 117 -8.73 10.23 -14.36
N GLN A 118 -9.64 11.18 -14.44
CA GLN A 118 -9.85 12.01 -15.64
C GLN A 118 -8.63 12.89 -15.95
N LYS A 119 -8.00 13.46 -14.92
CA LYS A 119 -6.89 14.42 -15.09
C LYS A 119 -5.56 13.75 -15.31
N TYR A 120 -5.28 12.65 -14.61
CA TYR A 120 -3.94 12.01 -14.58
C TYR A 120 -3.91 10.60 -15.16
N GLY A 121 -5.08 10.01 -15.46
CA GLY A 121 -5.23 8.62 -15.87
C GLY A 121 -5.45 7.68 -14.69
N ASN A 122 -6.21 6.60 -14.94
CA ASN A 122 -6.53 5.59 -13.90
C ASN A 122 -5.28 4.99 -13.25
N GLN A 123 -4.21 4.79 -14.04
CA GLN A 123 -2.95 4.21 -13.59
C GLN A 123 -2.25 5.03 -12.50
N CYS A 124 -2.57 6.32 -12.36
CA CYS A 124 -2.05 7.17 -11.30
C CYS A 124 -2.86 7.10 -9.99
N VAL A 125 -4.06 6.47 -10.01
CA VAL A 125 -4.98 6.46 -8.88
C VAL A 125 -4.97 5.10 -8.21
N VAL A 126 -4.43 5.04 -6.99
CA VAL A 126 -4.45 3.86 -6.13
C VAL A 126 -5.49 4.07 -5.04
N LEU A 127 -6.49 3.19 -4.96
CA LEU A 127 -7.45 3.20 -3.86
C LEU A 127 -6.96 2.27 -2.75
N SER A 128 -6.57 2.85 -1.62
CA SER A 128 -6.22 2.09 -0.42
C SER A 128 -7.44 1.93 0.47
N ALA A 129 -7.63 0.75 1.04
CA ALA A 129 -8.70 0.45 1.96
C ALA A 129 -8.17 -0.27 3.20
N ASP A 130 -8.36 0.34 4.37
CA ASP A 130 -8.14 -0.30 5.66
C ASP A 130 -9.41 -1.08 6.01
N ILE A 131 -9.31 -2.40 6.10
CA ILE A 131 -10.46 -3.30 6.22
C ILE A 131 -10.34 -4.13 7.49
N LYS A 132 -11.45 -4.26 8.20
CA LYS A 132 -11.56 -5.10 9.40
C LYS A 132 -12.85 -5.91 9.38
N ARG A 133 -12.80 -7.14 9.89
CA ARG A 133 -14.02 -7.92 10.14
C ARG A 133 -14.75 -7.38 11.36
N VAL A 134 -16.02 -7.04 11.17
CA VAL A 134 -16.97 -6.66 12.23
C VAL A 134 -18.24 -7.45 12.00
N ASP A 135 -18.63 -8.25 12.96
CA ASP A 135 -19.83 -9.11 12.89
C ASP A 135 -19.90 -9.98 11.61
N GLY A 136 -18.75 -10.54 11.19
CA GLY A 136 -18.62 -11.41 10.03
C GLY A 136 -18.63 -10.68 8.67
N ARG A 137 -18.61 -9.34 8.66
CA ARG A 137 -18.58 -8.51 7.44
C ARG A 137 -17.25 -7.78 7.31
N PHE A 138 -16.79 -7.55 6.08
CA PHE A 138 -15.63 -6.71 5.79
C PHE A 138 -16.03 -5.24 5.80
N MET A 139 -15.67 -4.53 6.87
CA MET A 139 -16.03 -3.13 7.06
C MET A 139 -14.85 -2.21 6.72
N LEU A 140 -15.15 -1.10 6.05
CA LEU A 140 -14.19 -0.06 5.71
C LEU A 140 -13.90 0.83 6.91
N PHE A 141 -12.61 1.10 7.13
CA PHE A 141 -12.12 2.01 8.17
C PHE A 141 -11.43 3.23 7.57
N ALA A 142 -11.58 4.36 8.23
CA ALA A 142 -10.91 5.62 7.91
C ALA A 142 -9.83 5.97 8.95
N LYS A 143 -9.10 7.07 8.71
CA LYS A 143 -8.11 7.66 9.63
C LYS A 143 -7.04 6.67 10.09
N GLY A 144 -6.51 5.88 9.12
CA GLY A 144 -5.51 4.86 9.42
C GLY A 144 -6.05 3.77 10.33
N GLY A 145 -7.19 3.19 9.98
CA GLY A 145 -7.80 2.06 10.67
C GLY A 145 -8.47 2.37 12.01
N ARG A 146 -8.66 3.65 12.36
CA ARG A 146 -9.17 4.06 13.68
C ARG A 146 -10.67 4.31 13.74
N GLU A 147 -11.32 4.57 12.63
CA GLU A 147 -12.74 4.95 12.55
C GLU A 147 -13.49 4.00 11.62
N ASN A 148 -14.43 3.23 12.20
CA ASN A 148 -15.36 2.43 11.40
C ASN A 148 -16.33 3.37 10.67
N THR A 149 -16.33 3.31 9.33
CA THR A 149 -17.20 4.18 8.51
C THR A 149 -18.64 3.69 8.44
N GLY A 150 -18.91 2.47 8.86
CA GLY A 150 -20.21 1.80 8.66
C GLY A 150 -20.42 1.29 7.21
N MET A 151 -19.47 1.49 6.31
CA MET A 151 -19.56 1.08 4.91
C MET A 151 -19.01 -0.33 4.72
N ASP A 152 -19.65 -1.10 3.82
CA ASP A 152 -19.12 -2.37 3.34
C ASP A 152 -17.88 -2.10 2.46
N ALA A 153 -16.78 -2.77 2.79
CA ALA A 153 -15.51 -2.53 2.11
C ALA A 153 -15.49 -3.05 0.67
N LEU A 154 -16.18 -4.17 0.39
CA LEU A 154 -16.22 -4.74 -0.95
C LEU A 154 -17.04 -3.87 -1.90
N ASP A 155 -18.19 -3.33 -1.44
CA ASP A 155 -19.00 -2.37 -2.20
C ASP A 155 -18.22 -1.08 -2.49
N TRP A 156 -17.46 -0.60 -1.50
CA TRP A 156 -16.61 0.58 -1.66
C TRP A 156 -15.51 0.39 -2.70
N LEU A 157 -14.79 -0.74 -2.64
CA LEU A 157 -13.72 -1.04 -3.59
C LEU A 157 -14.26 -1.18 -5.02
N GLU A 158 -15.37 -1.92 -5.20
CA GLU A 158 -16.01 -2.08 -6.51
C GLU A 158 -16.45 -0.72 -7.09
N GLN A 159 -17.06 0.14 -6.26
CA GLN A 159 -17.43 1.50 -6.68
C GLN A 159 -16.20 2.35 -7.01
N GLY A 160 -15.13 2.24 -6.24
CA GLY A 160 -13.87 2.94 -6.50
C GLY A 160 -13.25 2.57 -7.83
N VAL A 161 -13.25 1.29 -8.19
CA VAL A 161 -12.80 0.79 -9.51
C VAL A 161 -13.69 1.34 -10.62
N LYS A 162 -15.01 1.31 -10.47
CA LYS A 162 -15.96 1.91 -11.44
C LYS A 162 -15.72 3.42 -11.61
N ASN A 163 -15.28 4.09 -10.58
CA ASN A 163 -14.96 5.52 -10.57
C ASN A 163 -13.56 5.84 -11.13
N GLY A 164 -12.75 4.83 -11.48
CA GLY A 164 -11.46 5.03 -12.14
C GLY A 164 -10.22 4.78 -11.28
N ALA A 165 -10.34 4.14 -10.12
CA ALA A 165 -9.16 3.61 -9.44
C ALA A 165 -8.53 2.52 -10.33
N GLY A 166 -7.24 2.69 -10.65
CA GLY A 166 -6.50 1.76 -11.52
C GLY A 166 -5.77 0.67 -10.76
N GLU A 167 -5.69 0.76 -9.44
CA GLU A 167 -5.03 -0.23 -8.56
C GLU A 167 -5.62 -0.15 -7.15
N LEU A 168 -5.63 -1.27 -6.44
CA LEU A 168 -6.11 -1.37 -5.07
C LEU A 168 -4.98 -1.76 -4.11
N VAL A 169 -4.90 -1.10 -2.95
CA VAL A 169 -4.17 -1.58 -1.78
C VAL A 169 -5.18 -2.08 -0.76
N VAL A 170 -5.21 -3.38 -0.55
CA VAL A 170 -6.11 -4.04 0.39
C VAL A 170 -5.34 -4.31 1.68
N ASN A 171 -5.61 -3.52 2.71
CA ASN A 171 -4.92 -3.60 3.98
C ASN A 171 -5.82 -4.22 5.05
N SER A 172 -5.51 -5.46 5.47
CA SER A 172 -6.24 -6.13 6.55
C SER A 172 -5.73 -5.66 7.91
N ILE A 173 -6.59 -4.95 8.66
CA ILE A 173 -6.29 -4.53 10.04
C ILE A 173 -6.16 -5.76 10.96
N ASP A 174 -6.94 -6.80 10.70
CA ASP A 174 -6.97 -8.01 11.53
C ASP A 174 -5.64 -8.76 11.51
N THR A 175 -4.90 -8.68 10.40
CA THR A 175 -3.61 -9.37 10.23
C THR A 175 -2.40 -8.43 10.33
N ASP A 176 -2.58 -7.10 10.30
CA ASP A 176 -1.46 -6.15 10.29
C ASP A 176 -0.59 -6.27 11.54
N GLY A 177 0.71 -6.47 11.31
CA GLY A 177 1.71 -6.65 12.37
C GLY A 177 1.67 -8.00 13.10
N VAL A 178 0.67 -8.86 12.84
CA VAL A 178 0.51 -10.17 13.49
C VAL A 178 1.52 -11.20 12.99
N LYS A 179 2.00 -11.06 11.74
CA LYS A 179 3.02 -11.93 11.09
C LYS A 179 2.60 -13.39 10.93
N ASN A 180 1.31 -13.65 10.71
CA ASN A 180 0.75 -15.00 10.52
C ASN A 180 0.25 -15.26 9.09
N GLY A 181 0.70 -14.47 8.11
CA GLY A 181 0.26 -14.52 6.72
C GLY A 181 -0.76 -13.46 6.36
N PHE A 182 -0.96 -13.28 5.05
CA PHE A 182 -1.95 -12.36 4.50
C PHE A 182 -3.39 -12.82 4.75
N ASP A 183 -4.35 -11.91 4.70
CA ASP A 183 -5.78 -12.21 4.81
C ASP A 183 -6.33 -12.73 3.46
N LEU A 184 -6.11 -14.01 3.21
CA LEU A 184 -6.40 -14.64 1.91
C LEU A 184 -7.90 -14.63 1.58
N GLU A 185 -8.77 -14.81 2.59
CA GLU A 185 -10.22 -14.77 2.41
C GLU A 185 -10.70 -13.37 1.97
N LEU A 186 -10.17 -12.30 2.57
CA LEU A 186 -10.45 -10.93 2.14
C LEU A 186 -9.99 -10.68 0.71
N LEU A 187 -8.78 -11.13 0.36
CA LEU A 187 -8.21 -10.95 -0.98
C LEU A 187 -9.01 -11.67 -2.05
N ASP A 188 -9.48 -12.89 -1.78
CA ASP A 188 -10.38 -13.62 -2.70
C ASP A 188 -11.71 -12.90 -2.88
N ALA A 189 -12.30 -12.40 -1.81
CA ALA A 189 -13.54 -11.64 -1.86
C ALA A 189 -13.41 -10.36 -2.70
N VAL A 190 -12.26 -9.66 -2.60
CA VAL A 190 -11.96 -8.49 -3.43
C VAL A 190 -11.73 -8.89 -4.89
N ALA A 191 -10.92 -9.91 -5.14
CA ALA A 191 -10.60 -10.38 -6.50
C ALA A 191 -11.83 -10.87 -7.27
N ALA A 192 -12.84 -11.41 -6.57
CA ALA A 192 -14.09 -11.82 -7.18
C ALA A 192 -14.94 -10.63 -7.71
N ARG A 193 -14.68 -9.40 -7.23
CA ARG A 193 -15.48 -8.20 -7.57
C ARG A 193 -14.71 -7.14 -8.34
N CYS A 194 -13.38 -7.14 -8.25
CA CYS A 194 -12.52 -6.07 -8.79
C CYS A 194 -11.54 -6.65 -9.81
N ALA A 195 -11.54 -6.09 -11.04
CA ALA A 195 -10.69 -6.53 -12.15
C ALA A 195 -9.53 -5.57 -12.44
N VAL A 196 -8.93 -5.01 -11.38
CA VAL A 196 -7.73 -4.17 -11.44
C VAL A 196 -6.63 -4.80 -10.57
N PRO A 197 -5.34 -4.43 -10.75
CA PRO A 197 -4.26 -4.92 -9.91
C PRO A 197 -4.55 -4.78 -8.42
N ILE A 198 -4.26 -5.84 -7.66
CA ILE A 198 -4.46 -5.91 -6.21
C ILE A 198 -3.12 -6.05 -5.51
N ILE A 199 -2.86 -5.16 -4.57
CA ILE A 199 -1.72 -5.21 -3.65
C ILE A 199 -2.24 -5.69 -2.29
N ALA A 200 -1.77 -6.87 -1.85
CA ALA A 200 -2.06 -7.40 -0.53
C ALA A 200 -1.19 -6.71 0.53
N SER A 201 -1.78 -6.24 1.61
CA SER A 201 -1.11 -5.57 2.73
C SER A 201 -1.62 -6.07 4.08
N GLY A 202 -0.69 -6.19 5.03
CA GLY A 202 -0.96 -6.67 6.39
C GLY A 202 -0.80 -8.19 6.54
N GLY A 203 0.01 -8.61 7.52
CA GLY A 203 0.12 -10.00 7.94
C GLY A 203 1.40 -10.73 7.56
N ALA A 204 2.15 -10.30 6.54
CA ALA A 204 3.37 -10.97 6.13
C ALA A 204 4.40 -11.07 7.28
N GLY A 205 4.84 -12.29 7.59
CA GLY A 205 5.82 -12.59 8.63
C GLY A 205 7.08 -13.31 8.11
N LYS A 206 6.96 -14.05 7.03
CA LYS A 206 8.04 -14.88 6.46
C LYS A 206 7.85 -15.04 4.94
N ARG A 207 8.88 -15.54 4.26
CA ARG A 207 8.87 -15.70 2.79
C ARG A 207 7.81 -16.69 2.29
N GLU A 208 7.45 -17.69 3.11
CA GLU A 208 6.42 -18.68 2.80
C GLU A 208 5.03 -18.05 2.67
N ASP A 209 4.75 -16.95 3.38
CA ASP A 209 3.49 -16.23 3.29
C ASP A 209 3.29 -15.61 1.89
N PHE A 210 4.38 -15.11 1.27
CA PHE A 210 4.32 -14.62 -0.12
C PHE A 210 4.16 -15.76 -1.13
N LEU A 211 4.76 -16.92 -0.85
CA LEU A 211 4.58 -18.10 -1.71
C LEU A 211 3.13 -18.57 -1.68
N GLU A 212 2.54 -18.67 -0.51
CA GLU A 212 1.13 -19.02 -0.33
C GLU A 212 0.21 -18.01 -1.05
N LEU A 213 0.47 -16.72 -0.86
CA LEU A 213 -0.26 -15.64 -1.51
C LEU A 213 -0.29 -15.82 -3.04
N PHE A 214 0.86 -15.94 -3.68
CA PHE A 214 0.95 -15.94 -5.14
C PHE A 214 0.59 -17.27 -5.79
N HIS A 215 0.77 -18.41 -5.10
CA HIS A 215 0.39 -19.72 -5.60
C HIS A 215 -1.13 -19.95 -5.54
N ASN A 216 -1.73 -19.62 -4.39
CA ASN A 216 -3.13 -19.95 -4.14
C ASN A 216 -4.08 -18.82 -4.59
N HIS A 217 -3.56 -17.58 -4.71
CA HIS A 217 -4.34 -16.40 -5.06
C HIS A 217 -3.73 -15.65 -6.26
N PRO A 218 -3.75 -16.26 -7.47
CA PRO A 218 -3.07 -15.73 -8.65
C PRO A 218 -3.64 -14.39 -9.13
N ALA A 219 -4.83 -13.99 -8.67
CA ALA A 219 -5.44 -12.69 -8.95
C ALA A 219 -4.76 -11.54 -8.18
N VAL A 220 -3.96 -11.84 -7.15
CA VAL A 220 -3.18 -10.82 -6.41
C VAL A 220 -1.88 -10.53 -7.14
N ASP A 221 -1.59 -9.26 -7.41
CA ASP A 221 -0.47 -8.83 -8.26
C ASP A 221 0.78 -8.45 -7.46
N ALA A 222 0.62 -8.10 -6.18
CA ALA A 222 1.72 -7.69 -5.34
C ALA A 222 1.52 -8.03 -3.86
N GLY A 223 2.62 -8.26 -3.16
CA GLY A 223 2.67 -8.32 -1.71
C GLY A 223 3.43 -7.13 -1.14
N LEU A 224 2.77 -6.37 -0.28
CA LEU A 224 3.33 -5.22 0.42
C LEU A 224 3.64 -5.59 1.87
N ALA A 225 4.83 -5.23 2.34
CA ALA A 225 5.23 -5.40 3.73
C ALA A 225 6.19 -4.29 4.18
N ALA A 226 6.26 -4.08 5.48
CA ALA A 226 7.12 -3.09 6.12
C ALA A 226 8.10 -3.74 7.10
N SER A 227 7.62 -4.22 8.24
CA SER A 227 8.44 -4.65 9.37
C SER A 227 9.47 -5.72 9.03
N ILE A 228 9.10 -6.75 8.29
CA ILE A 228 10.01 -7.88 7.95
C ILE A 228 11.16 -7.45 7.04
N PHE A 229 10.94 -6.41 6.23
CA PHE A 229 11.98 -5.81 5.39
C PHE A 229 12.83 -4.81 6.17
N HIS A 230 12.21 -3.95 7.00
CA HIS A 230 12.93 -2.97 7.82
C HIS A 230 13.90 -3.63 8.81
N THR A 231 13.48 -4.75 9.41
CA THR A 231 14.31 -5.52 10.35
C THR A 231 15.25 -6.52 9.67
N LYS A 232 15.26 -6.56 8.32
CA LYS A 232 16.02 -7.52 7.52
C LYS A 232 15.74 -8.99 7.87
N GLN A 233 14.55 -9.26 8.42
CA GLN A 233 14.10 -10.63 8.68
C GLN A 233 13.91 -11.38 7.34
N VAL A 234 13.51 -10.66 6.29
CA VAL A 234 13.43 -11.14 4.91
C VAL A 234 14.13 -10.13 4.00
N GLU A 235 15.14 -10.57 3.27
CA GLU A 235 15.78 -9.76 2.23
C GLU A 235 15.03 -9.92 0.90
N ILE A 236 14.75 -8.79 0.21
CA ILE A 236 13.88 -8.78 -0.98
C ILE A 236 14.44 -9.64 -2.11
N ASN A 237 15.74 -9.54 -2.41
CA ASN A 237 16.37 -10.35 -3.44
C ASN A 237 16.33 -11.86 -3.13
N ASP A 238 16.47 -12.23 -1.86
CA ASP A 238 16.38 -13.64 -1.44
C ASP A 238 14.94 -14.14 -1.53
N LEU A 239 13.96 -13.31 -1.14
CA LEU A 239 12.55 -13.62 -1.29
C LEU A 239 12.19 -13.85 -2.77
N LYS A 240 12.62 -12.97 -3.68
CA LYS A 240 12.32 -13.09 -5.11
C LYS A 240 12.97 -14.35 -5.71
N ARG A 241 14.20 -14.67 -5.34
CA ARG A 241 14.85 -15.93 -5.74
C ARG A 241 14.11 -17.16 -5.23
N TYR A 242 13.68 -17.13 -3.97
CA TYR A 242 12.88 -18.19 -3.37
C TYR A 242 11.56 -18.39 -4.10
N LEU A 243 10.81 -17.31 -4.36
CA LEU A 243 9.53 -17.35 -5.07
C LEU A 243 9.70 -17.89 -6.50
N ARG A 244 10.73 -17.43 -7.22
CA ARG A 244 11.02 -17.90 -8.57
C ARG A 244 11.39 -19.38 -8.60
N ALA A 245 12.19 -19.85 -7.63
CA ALA A 245 12.54 -21.26 -7.51
C ALA A 245 11.33 -22.16 -7.22
N ASN A 246 10.24 -21.57 -6.68
CA ASN A 246 8.97 -22.25 -6.42
C ASN A 246 7.88 -21.93 -7.48
N GLY A 247 8.27 -21.46 -8.68
CA GLY A 247 7.37 -21.34 -9.82
C GLY A 247 6.54 -20.06 -9.87
N VAL A 248 6.84 -19.05 -9.04
CA VAL A 248 6.22 -17.72 -9.13
C VAL A 248 7.03 -16.83 -10.08
N GLU A 249 6.38 -16.24 -11.07
CA GLU A 249 7.04 -15.32 -12.00
C GLU A 249 7.45 -14.03 -11.30
N MET A 250 8.76 -13.81 -11.18
CA MET A 250 9.39 -12.65 -10.52
C MET A 250 10.40 -11.97 -11.43
N ARG A 251 10.48 -10.63 -11.35
CA ARG A 251 11.59 -9.86 -11.93
C ARG A 251 12.79 -9.93 -10.96
N VAL A 252 13.86 -10.58 -11.35
CA VAL A 252 15.11 -10.73 -10.57
C VAL A 252 16.23 -10.00 -11.26
#